data_f3a70b99b2692bd9ac58ed57a123390f
#
_entry.id   f3a70b99b2692bd9ac58ed57a123390f
#
_cell.length_a   1.000
_cell.length_b   1.000
_cell.length_c   1.000
_cell.angle_alpha   90.00
_cell.angle_beta   90.00
_cell.angle_gamma   90.00
#
_symmetry.space_group_name_H-M   'P 1'
#
loop_
_entity.id
_entity.type
_entity.pdbx_description
1 polymer ?
#
loop_
_entity_poly.entity_id
_entity_poly.type
_entity_poly.pdbx_seq_one_letter_code
_entity_poly.pdbx_strand_id
1 'polypeptide(L)'
;MSKKSKSSAAVKNRKPFAISMLVVIAWFIITGVFGPLFGKLTSVQENNNASFLPKGAEATQASDLIQTFTGEDSFNFPTLILFEGEVNPVLVAKVNEHLIKVGDLNLGGTTAKISDYLAPGQKITAFPSEDGKAILGNIPLDGNSLSKLLPNDKPVLPAIVEELRADVTPFAKANSLDSYVTGPGGLLGDLFEAFGEIDSKLLLSTLGVVAFILIVVYRSPILWIIPLLSSLFALSTAGGIVYLLAKNDIIDVDGQSQGILSVLVIGAATDYALLLIARYREELHLYESRFDAMRAAYKGVWE
;
A
#
# COMPACT_ATOMS: atom_id res chain seq x y z
N MET A 1 -31.92 -71.62 -0.10
CA MET A 1 -30.50 -71.31 -0.35
C MET A 1 -30.28 -69.86 -0.04
N SER A 2 -29.70 -69.61 1.14
CA SER A 2 -29.47 -68.28 1.69
C SER A 2 -28.18 -67.66 1.12
N LYS A 3 -28.24 -66.57 0.38
CA LYS A 3 -27.08 -65.74 -0.02
C LYS A 3 -26.70 -64.79 1.09
N LYS A 4 -25.64 -65.13 1.84
CA LYS A 4 -24.98 -64.23 2.76
C LYS A 4 -24.40 -63.00 2.02
N SER A 5 -24.98 -61.83 2.25
CA SER A 5 -24.38 -60.54 1.91
C SER A 5 -23.12 -60.35 2.74
N LYS A 6 -21.95 -60.32 2.07
CA LYS A 6 -20.69 -59.87 2.70
C LYS A 6 -20.71 -58.37 2.79
N SER A 7 -20.92 -57.86 3.99
CA SER A 7 -20.66 -56.47 4.35
C SER A 7 -19.15 -56.21 4.19
N SER A 8 -18.76 -55.53 3.12
CA SER A 8 -17.41 -55.00 2.95
C SER A 8 -17.28 -53.77 3.86
N ALA A 9 -16.60 -53.94 4.99
CA ALA A 9 -16.20 -52.84 5.84
C ALA A 9 -15.25 -51.96 5.04
N ALA A 10 -15.75 -50.79 4.63
CA ALA A 10 -14.96 -49.76 3.98
C ALA A 10 -13.85 -49.29 4.93
N VAL A 11 -12.63 -49.73 4.64
CA VAL A 11 -11.41 -49.24 5.29
C VAL A 11 -11.34 -47.72 5.01
N LYS A 12 -11.71 -46.90 5.99
CA LYS A 12 -11.69 -45.46 5.95
C LYS A 12 -10.24 -44.99 5.84
N ASN A 13 -9.79 -44.82 4.61
CA ASN A 13 -8.41 -44.42 4.29
C ASN A 13 -8.18 -42.97 4.78
N ARG A 14 -7.65 -42.81 6.00
CA ARG A 14 -7.43 -41.50 6.67
C ARG A 14 -6.24 -40.73 6.09
N LYS A 15 -5.37 -41.38 5.30
CA LYS A 15 -4.15 -40.80 4.72
C LYS A 15 -4.40 -39.57 3.82
N PRO A 16 -5.36 -39.55 2.86
CA PRO A 16 -5.57 -38.41 1.99
C PRO A 16 -6.10 -37.16 2.77
N PHE A 17 -6.90 -37.35 3.81
CA PHE A 17 -7.40 -36.29 4.64
C PHE A 17 -6.27 -35.56 5.44
N ALA A 18 -5.35 -36.35 6.00
CA ALA A 18 -4.21 -35.81 6.76
C ALA A 18 -3.28 -35.00 5.85
N ILE A 19 -3.04 -35.44 4.61
CA ILE A 19 -2.23 -34.68 3.64
C ILE A 19 -2.92 -33.38 3.27
N SER A 20 -4.21 -33.37 2.97
CA SER A 20 -4.96 -32.16 2.65
C SER A 20 -4.95 -31.16 3.80
N MET A 21 -5.10 -31.63 5.03
CA MET A 21 -5.03 -30.77 6.23
C MET A 21 -3.63 -30.16 6.42
N LEU A 22 -2.58 -30.95 6.18
CA LEU A 22 -1.20 -30.48 6.26
C LEU A 22 -0.92 -29.39 5.22
N VAL A 23 -1.41 -29.55 3.98
CA VAL A 23 -1.29 -28.53 2.93
C VAL A 23 -1.99 -27.23 3.33
N VAL A 24 -3.21 -27.30 3.87
CA VAL A 24 -3.94 -26.12 4.35
C VAL A 24 -3.17 -25.42 5.47
N ILE A 25 -2.66 -26.18 6.45
CA ILE A 25 -1.86 -25.61 7.54
C ILE A 25 -0.59 -24.96 7.00
N ALA A 26 0.09 -25.59 6.03
CA ALA A 26 1.28 -25.01 5.40
C ALA A 26 0.97 -23.67 4.74
N TRP A 27 -0.15 -23.55 4.02
CA TRP A 27 -0.58 -22.28 3.43
C TRP A 27 -0.89 -21.21 4.47
N PHE A 28 -1.52 -21.56 5.60
CA PHE A 28 -1.71 -20.61 6.69
C PHE A 28 -0.40 -20.13 7.30
N ILE A 29 0.59 -21.03 7.44
CA ILE A 29 1.93 -20.66 7.93
C ILE A 29 2.62 -19.72 6.93
N ILE A 30 2.62 -20.07 5.64
CA ILE A 30 3.20 -19.25 4.58
C ILE A 30 2.56 -17.85 4.60
N THR A 31 1.23 -17.76 4.61
CA THR A 31 0.52 -16.48 4.65
C THR A 31 0.80 -15.71 5.94
N GLY A 32 0.92 -16.41 7.08
CA GLY A 32 1.30 -15.78 8.36
C GLY A 32 2.69 -15.15 8.35
N VAL A 33 3.62 -15.69 7.57
CA VAL A 33 4.98 -15.13 7.38
C VAL A 33 4.99 -14.05 6.31
N PHE A 34 4.40 -14.31 5.14
CA PHE A 34 4.47 -13.40 3.99
C PHE A 34 3.45 -12.25 4.05
N GLY A 35 2.32 -12.41 4.75
CA GLY A 35 1.32 -11.36 4.90
C GLY A 35 1.87 -10.07 5.55
N PRO A 36 2.53 -10.15 6.71
CA PRO A 36 3.21 -9.00 7.30
C PRO A 36 4.30 -8.39 6.42
N LEU A 37 5.01 -9.21 5.61
CA LEU A 37 6.00 -8.73 4.65
C LEU A 37 5.34 -7.96 3.50
N PHE A 38 4.21 -8.46 2.99
CA PHE A 38 3.40 -7.73 2.00
C PHE A 38 2.94 -6.37 2.55
N GLY A 39 2.51 -6.31 3.82
CA GLY A 39 2.16 -5.05 4.48
C GLY A 39 3.30 -4.04 4.55
N LYS A 40 4.56 -4.49 4.48
CA LYS A 40 5.75 -3.64 4.45
C LYS A 40 6.21 -3.27 3.03
N LEU A 41 5.54 -3.71 1.99
CA LEU A 41 5.96 -3.45 0.60
C LEU A 41 6.05 -1.95 0.31
N THR A 42 5.14 -1.15 0.86
CA THR A 42 5.17 0.32 0.74
C THR A 42 6.46 0.95 1.29
N SER A 43 7.13 0.30 2.26
CA SER A 43 8.37 0.81 2.86
C SER A 43 9.61 0.71 1.96
N VAL A 44 9.52 -0.09 0.89
CA VAL A 44 10.60 -0.32 -0.08
C VAL A 44 10.23 0.19 -1.47
N GLN A 45 9.14 0.97 -1.58
CA GLN A 45 8.74 1.60 -2.83
C GLN A 45 9.60 2.82 -3.11
N GLU A 46 10.06 2.92 -4.34
CA GLU A 46 10.71 4.10 -4.88
C GLU A 46 9.70 4.90 -5.71
N ASN A 47 9.01 5.85 -5.06
CA ASN A 47 8.02 6.71 -5.72
C ASN A 47 8.61 8.08 -6.09
N ASN A 48 9.91 8.14 -6.42
CA ASN A 48 10.55 9.36 -6.90
C ASN A 48 10.25 9.56 -8.40
N ASN A 49 10.33 10.81 -8.88
CA ASN A 49 10.08 11.12 -10.28
C ASN A 49 11.04 10.38 -11.24
N ALA A 50 12.24 10.00 -10.77
CA ALA A 50 13.23 9.26 -11.56
C ALA A 50 12.80 7.81 -11.80
N SER A 51 12.03 7.20 -10.90
CA SER A 51 11.55 5.81 -11.06
C SER A 51 10.61 5.64 -12.25
N PHE A 52 9.93 6.70 -12.68
CA PHE A 52 9.02 6.69 -13.84
C PHE A 52 9.72 7.04 -15.16
N LEU A 53 11.01 7.43 -15.11
CA LEU A 53 11.78 7.83 -16.29
C LEU A 53 12.70 6.69 -16.74
N PRO A 54 12.96 6.57 -18.06
CA PRO A 54 13.96 5.63 -18.56
C PRO A 54 15.34 5.91 -17.94
N LYS A 55 16.10 4.84 -17.63
CA LYS A 55 17.49 4.97 -17.19
C LYS A 55 18.29 5.79 -18.22
N GLY A 56 18.85 6.93 -17.78
CA GLY A 56 19.58 7.85 -18.64
C GLY A 56 18.75 8.99 -19.25
N ALA A 57 17.53 9.22 -18.80
CA ALA A 57 16.76 10.43 -19.16
C ALA A 57 17.52 11.70 -18.76
N GLU A 58 17.45 12.75 -19.58
CA GLU A 58 18.14 14.02 -19.31
C GLU A 58 17.75 14.62 -17.95
N ALA A 59 16.49 14.47 -17.53
CA ALA A 59 16.01 14.91 -16.22
C ALA A 59 16.69 14.16 -15.06
N THR A 60 16.96 12.86 -15.21
CA THR A 60 17.68 12.07 -14.22
C THR A 60 19.14 12.50 -14.14
N GLN A 61 19.80 12.67 -15.31
CA GLN A 61 21.18 13.17 -15.37
C GLN A 61 21.32 14.57 -14.77
N ALA A 62 20.36 15.46 -15.01
CA ALA A 62 20.34 16.79 -14.43
C ALA A 62 20.17 16.73 -12.91
N SER A 63 19.33 15.82 -12.41
CA SER A 63 19.13 15.60 -10.98
C SER A 63 20.39 15.08 -10.29
N ASP A 64 21.09 14.13 -10.90
CA ASP A 64 22.36 13.59 -10.41
C ASP A 64 23.47 14.67 -10.39
N LEU A 65 23.49 15.53 -11.41
CA LEU A 65 24.42 16.67 -11.45
C LEU A 65 24.10 17.69 -10.35
N ILE A 66 22.83 18.01 -10.12
CA ILE A 66 22.42 18.92 -9.03
C ILE A 66 22.89 18.38 -7.68
N GLN A 67 22.74 17.08 -7.42
CA GLN A 67 23.22 16.47 -6.17
C GLN A 67 24.74 16.65 -5.98
N THR A 68 25.53 16.57 -7.06
CA THR A 68 26.99 16.81 -6.98
C THR A 68 27.36 18.25 -6.61
N PHE A 69 26.52 19.23 -6.97
CA PHE A 69 26.74 20.63 -6.61
C PHE A 69 26.19 21.03 -5.25
N THR A 70 25.09 20.41 -4.82
CA THR A 70 24.40 20.74 -3.57
C THR A 70 24.86 19.90 -2.39
N GLY A 71 25.55 18.77 -2.64
CA GLY A 71 25.96 17.79 -1.63
C GLY A 71 24.78 16.90 -1.20
N GLU A 72 25.09 15.69 -0.75
CA GLU A 72 24.07 14.72 -0.28
C GLU A 72 23.25 15.23 0.94
N ASP A 73 23.84 16.16 1.72
CA ASP A 73 23.25 16.72 2.94
C ASP A 73 22.28 17.89 2.69
N SER A 74 22.10 18.33 1.44
CA SER A 74 21.34 19.59 1.14
C SER A 74 20.05 19.37 0.35
N PHE A 75 19.52 18.15 0.32
CA PHE A 75 18.24 17.88 -0.34
C PHE A 75 17.07 18.46 0.48
N ASN A 76 16.94 19.78 0.41
CA ASN A 76 15.86 20.53 1.03
C ASN A 76 14.56 20.30 0.26
N PHE A 77 13.55 19.81 0.94
CA PHE A 77 12.22 19.59 0.41
C PHE A 77 11.24 20.59 1.05
N PRO A 78 11.08 21.80 0.50
CA PRO A 78 10.25 22.81 1.11
C PRO A 78 8.77 22.41 1.04
N THR A 79 8.14 22.38 2.20
CA THR A 79 6.68 22.34 2.32
C THR A 79 6.21 23.76 2.61
N LEU A 80 5.38 24.30 1.73
CA LEU A 80 4.91 25.67 1.81
C LEU A 80 3.50 25.73 2.40
N ILE A 81 3.24 26.73 3.23
CA ILE A 81 1.90 27.03 3.75
C ILE A 81 1.55 28.42 3.31
N LEU A 82 0.56 28.55 2.44
CA LEU A 82 0.02 29.84 2.04
C LEU A 82 -1.15 30.20 2.96
N PHE A 83 -1.09 31.36 3.57
CA PHE A 83 -2.21 32.02 4.26
C PHE A 83 -2.66 33.17 3.42
N GLU A 84 -3.90 33.15 2.92
CA GLU A 84 -4.48 34.17 2.05
C GLU A 84 -5.48 35.01 2.82
N GLY A 85 -5.38 36.33 2.72
CA GLY A 85 -6.25 37.30 3.36
C GLY A 85 -5.55 38.67 3.59
N GLU A 86 -6.22 39.57 4.25
CA GLU A 86 -5.62 40.89 4.60
C GLU A 86 -4.54 40.72 5.67
N VAL A 87 -3.32 41.12 5.32
CA VAL A 87 -2.13 40.90 6.14
C VAL A 87 -1.70 42.23 6.80
N ASN A 88 -1.42 42.19 8.09
CA ASN A 88 -0.78 43.25 8.84
C ASN A 88 0.43 42.71 9.63
N PRO A 89 1.34 43.55 10.10
CA PRO A 89 2.56 43.13 10.81
C PRO A 89 2.29 42.32 12.07
N VAL A 90 1.18 42.55 12.77
CA VAL A 90 0.78 41.82 13.97
C VAL A 90 0.38 40.39 13.58
N LEU A 91 -0.35 40.24 12.47
CA LEU A 91 -0.77 38.94 11.98
C LEU A 91 0.41 38.11 11.47
N VAL A 92 1.39 38.74 10.79
CA VAL A 92 2.64 38.10 10.39
C VAL A 92 3.40 37.53 11.60
N ALA A 93 3.53 38.32 12.65
CA ALA A 93 4.19 37.86 13.89
C ALA A 93 3.44 36.68 14.52
N LYS A 94 2.10 36.74 14.55
CA LYS A 94 1.25 35.68 15.09
C LYS A 94 1.34 34.39 14.28
N VAL A 95 1.33 34.50 12.95
CA VAL A 95 1.53 33.32 12.06
C VAL A 95 2.92 32.73 12.26
N ASN A 96 3.95 33.56 12.35
CA ASN A 96 5.31 33.07 12.56
C ASN A 96 5.47 32.35 13.92
N GLU A 97 4.90 32.90 14.99
CA GLU A 97 4.89 32.22 16.30
C GLU A 97 4.14 30.89 16.27
N HIS A 98 3.01 30.82 15.55
CA HIS A 98 2.24 29.59 15.38
C HIS A 98 3.03 28.56 14.61
N LEU A 99 3.63 28.92 13.47
CA LEU A 99 4.42 27.99 12.64
C LEU A 99 5.65 27.42 13.36
N ILE A 100 6.28 28.19 14.25
CA ILE A 100 7.38 27.67 15.08
C ILE A 100 6.87 26.51 15.96
N LYS A 101 5.64 26.62 16.51
CA LYS A 101 5.03 25.59 17.35
C LYS A 101 4.61 24.36 16.55
N VAL A 102 4.35 24.50 15.26
CA VAL A 102 4.04 23.38 14.36
C VAL A 102 5.17 22.33 14.33
N GLY A 103 6.43 22.76 14.49
CA GLY A 103 7.56 21.84 14.63
C GLY A 103 7.43 20.82 15.78
N ASP A 104 6.68 21.15 16.82
CA ASP A 104 6.44 20.30 17.97
C ASP A 104 5.25 19.33 17.84
N LEU A 105 4.51 19.40 16.72
CA LEU A 105 3.39 18.49 16.47
C LEU A 105 3.85 17.04 16.31
N ASN A 106 3.12 16.14 16.95
CA ASN A 106 3.37 14.70 16.85
C ASN A 106 2.75 14.14 15.57
N LEU A 107 3.47 13.29 14.87
CA LEU A 107 3.07 12.73 13.59
C LEU A 107 2.29 11.41 13.75
N GLY A 108 1.11 11.37 13.16
CA GLY A 108 0.32 10.15 13.01
C GLY A 108 0.05 9.39 14.31
N GLY A 109 -0.06 10.10 15.45
CA GLY A 109 -0.27 9.49 16.77
C GLY A 109 0.96 8.81 17.36
N THR A 110 2.17 9.10 16.83
CA THR A 110 3.47 8.60 17.35
C THR A 110 4.15 9.65 18.22
N THR A 111 5.34 9.35 18.73
CA THR A 111 6.20 10.30 19.44
C THR A 111 7.11 11.10 18.51
N ALA A 112 7.15 10.78 17.21
CA ALA A 112 7.93 11.51 16.23
C ALA A 112 7.30 12.88 15.97
N LYS A 113 8.12 13.91 15.84
CA LYS A 113 7.70 15.31 15.64
C LYS A 113 8.11 15.81 14.25
N ILE A 114 7.44 16.84 13.76
CA ILE A 114 7.81 17.51 12.51
C ILE A 114 9.27 18.01 12.58
N SER A 115 9.70 18.53 13.75
CA SER A 115 11.06 19.01 13.97
C SER A 115 12.15 17.94 13.74
N ASP A 116 11.84 16.64 13.89
CA ASP A 116 12.78 15.55 13.67
C ASP A 116 13.11 15.35 12.18
N TYR A 117 12.31 15.96 11.29
CA TYR A 117 12.40 15.84 9.83
C TYR A 117 12.75 17.17 9.14
N LEU A 118 13.11 18.19 9.89
CA LEU A 118 13.60 19.44 9.32
C LEU A 118 15.01 19.29 8.76
N ALA A 119 15.29 20.01 7.68
CA ALA A 119 16.64 20.05 7.11
C ALA A 119 17.64 20.65 8.09
N PRO A 120 18.86 20.08 8.20
CA PRO A 120 19.86 20.52 9.17
C PRO A 120 20.17 22.03 9.05
N GLY A 121 20.11 22.74 10.19
CA GLY A 121 20.42 24.18 10.28
C GLY A 121 19.34 25.09 9.70
N GLN A 122 18.26 24.57 9.15
CA GLN A 122 17.14 25.36 8.64
C GLN A 122 16.07 25.58 9.71
N LYS A 123 15.34 26.69 9.57
CA LYS A 123 14.25 27.06 10.48
C LYS A 123 12.95 27.28 9.74
N ILE A 124 11.87 27.00 10.42
CA ILE A 124 10.52 27.36 9.94
C ILE A 124 10.43 28.89 9.94
N THR A 125 10.01 29.45 8.82
CA THR A 125 9.93 30.90 8.62
C THR A 125 8.64 31.29 7.91
N ALA A 126 8.15 32.50 8.14
CA ALA A 126 7.02 33.05 7.43
C ALA A 126 7.35 34.45 6.87
N PHE A 127 6.92 34.71 5.64
CA PHE A 127 7.16 35.92 4.92
C PHE A 127 5.84 36.48 4.39
N PRO A 128 5.54 37.81 4.59
CA PRO A 128 4.39 38.42 3.97
C PRO A 128 4.65 38.62 2.46
N SER A 129 3.57 38.59 1.67
CA SER A 129 3.61 39.01 0.26
C SER A 129 3.78 40.50 0.14
N GLU A 130 4.36 40.96 -0.97
CA GLU A 130 4.58 42.39 -1.22
C GLU A 130 3.26 43.20 -1.30
N ASP A 131 2.20 42.57 -1.77
CA ASP A 131 0.86 43.19 -1.89
C ASP A 131 0.04 43.18 -0.60
N GLY A 132 0.56 42.56 0.47
CA GLY A 132 -0.10 42.47 1.76
C GLY A 132 -1.34 41.57 1.80
N LYS A 133 -1.50 40.66 0.83
CA LYS A 133 -2.68 39.78 0.72
C LYS A 133 -2.41 38.35 1.11
N ALA A 134 -1.16 38.00 1.38
CA ALA A 134 -0.80 36.63 1.77
C ALA A 134 0.40 36.60 2.71
N ILE A 135 0.52 35.50 3.44
CA ILE A 135 1.73 35.10 4.19
C ILE A 135 2.16 33.73 3.70
N LEU A 136 3.42 33.56 3.33
CA LEU A 136 4.01 32.32 2.92
C LEU A 136 4.86 31.76 4.07
N GLY A 137 4.42 30.65 4.65
CA GLY A 137 5.20 29.84 5.57
C GLY A 137 6.07 28.87 4.81
N ASN A 138 7.31 28.67 5.25
CA ASN A 138 8.24 27.68 4.71
C ASN A 138 8.67 26.70 5.80
N ILE A 139 8.41 25.44 5.59
CA ILE A 139 8.86 24.31 6.43
C ILE A 139 9.87 23.52 5.62
N PRO A 140 11.17 23.73 5.85
CA PRO A 140 12.23 23.08 5.10
C PRO A 140 12.42 21.65 5.62
N LEU A 141 11.88 20.67 4.93
CA LEU A 141 12.04 19.26 5.28
C LEU A 141 13.32 18.67 4.68
N ASP A 142 13.94 17.71 5.39
CA ASP A 142 15.07 16.94 4.90
C ASP A 142 14.57 15.81 3.99
N GLY A 143 14.84 15.92 2.68
CA GLY A 143 14.43 14.94 1.68
C GLY A 143 14.87 13.50 1.98
N ASN A 144 16.05 13.32 2.59
CA ASN A 144 16.56 11.99 2.95
C ASN A 144 15.78 11.33 4.09
N SER A 145 15.14 12.13 4.92
CA SER A 145 14.33 11.66 6.03
C SER A 145 12.89 11.35 5.64
N LEU A 146 12.40 11.91 4.52
CA LEU A 146 11.01 11.73 4.06
C LEU A 146 10.72 10.35 3.48
N SER A 147 11.75 9.63 3.03
CA SER A 147 11.63 8.24 2.57
C SER A 147 11.50 7.22 3.71
N LYS A 148 11.69 7.64 4.96
CA LYS A 148 11.56 6.79 6.14
C LYS A 148 10.09 6.58 6.50
N LEU A 149 9.85 5.55 7.33
CA LEU A 149 8.55 5.32 7.94
C LEU A 149 8.53 5.82 9.38
N LEU A 150 7.35 6.22 9.83
CA LEU A 150 7.06 6.47 11.23
C LEU A 150 7.12 5.15 12.03
N PRO A 151 7.21 5.20 13.38
CA PRO A 151 7.19 4.00 14.22
C PRO A 151 5.96 3.09 14.07
N ASN A 152 4.89 3.60 13.46
CA ASN A 152 3.66 2.87 13.15
C ASN A 152 3.58 2.40 11.68
N ASP A 153 4.70 2.31 10.99
CA ASP A 153 4.85 1.91 9.59
C ASP A 153 4.11 2.82 8.57
N LYS A 154 3.69 4.03 8.96
CA LYS A 154 3.11 5.02 8.03
C LYS A 154 4.20 5.86 7.35
N PRO A 155 4.02 6.28 6.09
CA PRO A 155 4.94 7.20 5.42
C PRO A 155 5.01 8.55 6.13
N VAL A 156 6.22 9.09 6.27
CA VAL A 156 6.48 10.35 7.01
C VAL A 156 5.81 11.54 6.31
N LEU A 157 6.03 11.72 5.01
CA LEU A 157 5.61 12.94 4.31
C LEU A 157 4.08 13.15 4.28
N PRO A 158 3.24 12.15 3.94
CA PRO A 158 1.79 12.29 4.06
C PRO A 158 1.34 12.63 5.49
N ALA A 159 1.96 12.00 6.50
CA ALA A 159 1.62 12.28 7.89
C ALA A 159 1.97 13.73 8.29
N ILE A 160 3.09 14.27 7.80
CA ILE A 160 3.43 15.69 8.00
C ILE A 160 2.37 16.59 7.36
N VAL A 161 2.00 16.35 6.10
CA VAL A 161 1.03 17.17 5.37
C VAL A 161 -0.36 17.10 6.03
N GLU A 162 -0.79 15.94 6.48
CA GLU A 162 -2.05 15.74 7.20
C GLU A 162 -2.08 16.55 8.50
N GLU A 163 -1.05 16.44 9.35
CA GLU A 163 -0.95 17.17 10.62
C GLU A 163 -0.83 18.69 10.39
N LEU A 164 -0.08 19.13 9.38
CA LEU A 164 -0.01 20.55 9.01
C LEU A 164 -1.39 21.09 8.65
N ARG A 165 -2.17 20.37 7.83
CA ARG A 165 -3.52 20.78 7.45
C ARG A 165 -4.47 20.81 8.65
N ALA A 166 -4.38 19.82 9.51
CA ALA A 166 -5.21 19.72 10.71
C ALA A 166 -4.95 20.88 11.69
N ASP A 167 -3.71 21.35 11.80
CA ASP A 167 -3.34 22.43 12.70
C ASP A 167 -3.55 23.83 12.08
N VAL A 168 -3.08 24.07 10.84
CA VAL A 168 -3.11 25.40 10.25
C VAL A 168 -4.50 25.83 9.78
N THR A 169 -5.38 24.91 9.41
CA THR A 169 -6.72 25.26 8.91
C THR A 169 -7.59 25.94 9.98
N PRO A 170 -7.74 25.41 11.20
CA PRO A 170 -8.50 26.08 12.25
C PRO A 170 -7.83 27.37 12.70
N PHE A 171 -6.50 27.44 12.75
CA PHE A 171 -5.76 28.66 13.06
C PHE A 171 -6.03 29.76 12.04
N ALA A 172 -5.97 29.45 10.74
CA ALA A 172 -6.24 30.41 9.67
C ALA A 172 -7.67 30.95 9.76
N LYS A 173 -8.67 30.07 9.91
CA LYS A 173 -10.08 30.48 10.06
C LYS A 173 -10.31 31.36 11.26
N ALA A 174 -9.66 31.10 12.39
CA ALA A 174 -9.75 31.93 13.59
C ALA A 174 -9.15 33.36 13.40
N ASN A 175 -8.32 33.52 12.37
CA ASN A 175 -7.69 34.81 12.03
C ASN A 175 -8.21 35.40 10.71
N SER A 176 -9.36 34.93 10.21
CA SER A 176 -9.98 35.35 8.94
C SER A 176 -9.06 35.21 7.72
N LEU A 177 -8.29 34.09 7.70
CA LEU A 177 -7.42 33.69 6.61
C LEU A 177 -7.90 32.38 6.03
N ASP A 178 -7.64 32.16 4.74
CA ASP A 178 -7.65 30.84 4.13
C ASP A 178 -6.24 30.24 4.16
N SER A 179 -6.11 28.92 4.30
CA SER A 179 -4.81 28.26 4.35
C SER A 179 -4.71 27.11 3.36
N TYR A 180 -3.55 26.99 2.72
CA TYR A 180 -3.25 25.93 1.76
C TYR A 180 -1.84 25.39 2.04
N VAL A 181 -1.75 24.07 2.22
CA VAL A 181 -0.47 23.38 2.30
C VAL A 181 -0.08 22.96 0.88
N THR A 182 1.07 23.43 0.41
CA THR A 182 1.51 23.34 -0.99
C THR A 182 3.04 23.22 -1.09
N GLY A 183 3.60 23.55 -2.24
CA GLY A 183 5.03 23.36 -2.52
C GLY A 183 5.39 21.89 -2.82
N PRO A 184 6.67 21.61 -3.08
CA PRO A 184 7.11 20.24 -3.38
C PRO A 184 6.68 19.22 -2.32
N GLY A 185 6.83 19.55 -1.02
CA GLY A 185 6.42 18.65 0.07
C GLY A 185 4.91 18.42 0.14
N GLY A 186 4.11 19.45 -0.02
CA GLY A 186 2.65 19.34 -0.08
C GLY A 186 2.19 18.50 -1.26
N LEU A 187 2.71 18.80 -2.46
CA LEU A 187 2.36 18.06 -3.68
C LEU A 187 2.72 16.58 -3.61
N LEU A 188 3.93 16.24 -3.17
CA LEU A 188 4.34 14.83 -3.04
C LEU A 188 3.58 14.12 -1.92
N GLY A 189 3.28 14.82 -0.81
CA GLY A 189 2.45 14.25 0.25
C GLY A 189 1.08 13.84 -0.28
N ASP A 190 0.44 14.71 -1.08
CA ASP A 190 -0.85 14.42 -1.72
C ASP A 190 -0.76 13.29 -2.75
N LEU A 191 0.33 13.21 -3.51
CA LEU A 191 0.55 12.12 -4.46
C LEU A 191 0.68 10.78 -3.72
N PHE A 192 1.46 10.71 -2.64
CA PHE A 192 1.61 9.48 -1.86
C PHE A 192 0.31 9.06 -1.19
N GLU A 193 -0.45 10.02 -0.66
CA GLU A 193 -1.78 9.74 -0.10
C GLU A 193 -2.73 9.23 -1.18
N ALA A 194 -2.77 9.89 -2.35
CA ALA A 194 -3.60 9.47 -3.48
C ALA A 194 -3.24 8.06 -3.97
N PHE A 195 -1.97 7.73 -4.11
CA PHE A 195 -1.55 6.38 -4.51
C PHE A 195 -1.92 5.33 -3.45
N GLY A 196 -1.69 5.60 -2.17
CA GLY A 196 -2.08 4.69 -1.08
C GLY A 196 -3.60 4.46 -1.01
N GLU A 197 -4.41 5.48 -1.25
CA GLU A 197 -5.87 5.36 -1.34
C GLU A 197 -6.33 4.59 -2.58
N ILE A 198 -5.70 4.84 -3.73
CA ILE A 198 -6.01 4.14 -4.99
C ILE A 198 -5.76 2.64 -4.81
N ASP A 199 -4.64 2.23 -4.25
CA ASP A 199 -4.30 0.82 -4.01
C ASP A 199 -5.33 0.14 -3.12
N SER A 200 -5.73 0.78 -2.02
CA SER A 200 -6.73 0.23 -1.11
C SER A 200 -8.12 0.15 -1.76
N LYS A 201 -8.53 1.19 -2.48
CA LYS A 201 -9.82 1.24 -3.19
C LYS A 201 -9.85 0.23 -4.35
N LEU A 202 -8.75 0.10 -5.11
CA LEU A 202 -8.62 -0.90 -6.17
C LEU A 202 -8.68 -2.31 -5.63
N LEU A 203 -7.96 -2.60 -4.54
CA LEU A 203 -7.97 -3.92 -3.92
C LEU A 203 -9.38 -4.31 -3.45
N LEU A 204 -10.05 -3.41 -2.71
CA LEU A 204 -11.40 -3.66 -2.21
C LEU A 204 -12.43 -3.79 -3.33
N SER A 205 -12.36 -2.95 -4.37
CA SER A 205 -13.27 -3.05 -5.52
C SER A 205 -13.03 -4.34 -6.30
N THR A 206 -11.78 -4.72 -6.51
CA THR A 206 -11.41 -5.99 -7.18
C THR A 206 -11.94 -7.19 -6.38
N LEU A 207 -11.71 -7.22 -5.07
CA LEU A 207 -12.26 -8.27 -4.21
C LEU A 207 -13.79 -8.32 -4.25
N GLY A 208 -14.44 -7.16 -4.24
CA GLY A 208 -15.91 -7.05 -4.35
C GLY A 208 -16.46 -7.58 -5.66
N VAL A 209 -15.86 -7.20 -6.79
CA VAL A 209 -16.26 -7.67 -8.13
C VAL A 209 -15.99 -9.17 -8.26
N VAL A 210 -14.83 -9.65 -7.84
CA VAL A 210 -14.48 -11.08 -7.87
C VAL A 210 -15.45 -11.87 -7.00
N ALA A 211 -15.71 -11.43 -5.76
CA ALA A 211 -16.67 -12.09 -4.88
C ALA A 211 -18.08 -12.15 -5.51
N PHE A 212 -18.55 -11.06 -6.12
CA PHE A 212 -19.83 -11.02 -6.81
C PHE A 212 -19.90 -12.03 -7.96
N ILE A 213 -18.88 -12.06 -8.83
CA ILE A 213 -18.79 -13.01 -9.93
C ILE A 213 -18.78 -14.45 -9.40
N LEU A 214 -18.00 -14.74 -8.37
CA LEU A 214 -17.92 -16.07 -7.77
C LEU A 214 -19.26 -16.52 -7.18
N ILE A 215 -19.99 -15.64 -6.49
CA ILE A 215 -21.34 -15.93 -5.95
C ILE A 215 -22.30 -16.28 -7.08
N VAL A 216 -22.32 -15.49 -8.17
CA VAL A 216 -23.19 -15.71 -9.32
C VAL A 216 -22.87 -17.03 -10.03
N VAL A 217 -21.59 -17.31 -10.25
CA VAL A 217 -21.11 -18.51 -10.96
C VAL A 217 -21.33 -19.78 -10.14
N TYR A 218 -20.99 -19.74 -8.87
CA TYR A 218 -21.10 -20.94 -8.01
C TYR A 218 -22.54 -21.20 -7.52
N ARG A 219 -23.36 -20.18 -7.47
CA ARG A 219 -24.76 -20.28 -6.95
C ARG A 219 -24.80 -20.94 -5.55
N SER A 220 -23.77 -20.71 -4.76
CA SER A 220 -23.62 -21.30 -3.42
C SER A 220 -23.18 -20.23 -2.44
N PRO A 221 -23.80 -20.10 -1.26
CA PRO A 221 -23.49 -19.06 -0.29
C PRO A 221 -22.10 -19.26 0.37
N ILE A 222 -21.46 -20.41 0.23
CA ILE A 222 -20.19 -20.72 0.92
C ILE A 222 -19.06 -21.02 -0.07
N LEU A 223 -19.37 -21.59 -1.24
CA LEU A 223 -18.33 -22.12 -2.13
C LEU A 223 -17.45 -21.02 -2.77
N TRP A 224 -17.94 -19.80 -2.86
CA TRP A 224 -17.18 -18.63 -3.36
C TRP A 224 -16.03 -18.21 -2.42
N ILE A 225 -16.12 -18.55 -1.13
CA ILE A 225 -15.11 -18.18 -0.13
C ILE A 225 -13.77 -18.89 -0.40
N ILE A 226 -13.81 -20.15 -0.88
CA ILE A 226 -12.60 -20.97 -1.09
C ILE A 226 -11.65 -20.35 -2.13
N PRO A 227 -12.11 -20.02 -3.36
CA PRO A 227 -11.27 -19.32 -4.34
C PRO A 227 -10.77 -17.97 -3.85
N LEU A 228 -11.63 -17.20 -3.16
CA LEU A 228 -11.27 -15.90 -2.64
C LEU A 228 -10.16 -15.99 -1.57
N LEU A 229 -10.26 -16.93 -0.63
CA LEU A 229 -9.19 -17.19 0.34
C LEU A 229 -7.90 -17.66 -0.34
N SER A 230 -8.01 -18.51 -1.37
CA SER A 230 -6.84 -18.96 -2.14
C SER A 230 -6.15 -17.78 -2.84
N SER A 231 -6.91 -16.82 -3.38
CA SER A 231 -6.34 -15.62 -4.01
C SER A 231 -5.67 -14.69 -3.00
N LEU A 232 -6.22 -14.56 -1.79
CA LEU A 232 -5.58 -13.78 -0.72
C LEU A 232 -4.28 -14.43 -0.23
N PHE A 233 -4.22 -15.77 -0.15
CA PHE A 233 -2.98 -16.48 0.15
C PHE A 233 -1.94 -16.28 -0.94
N ALA A 234 -2.34 -16.35 -2.21
CA ALA A 234 -1.47 -16.09 -3.35
C ALA A 234 -0.94 -14.65 -3.33
N LEU A 235 -1.82 -13.66 -3.09
CA LEU A 235 -1.44 -12.25 -2.99
C LEU A 235 -0.43 -12.01 -1.87
N SER A 236 -0.71 -12.52 -0.67
CA SER A 236 0.20 -12.37 0.47
C SER A 236 1.57 -12.97 0.18
N THR A 237 1.61 -14.14 -0.46
CA THR A 237 2.86 -14.82 -0.81
C THR A 237 3.62 -14.06 -1.90
N ALA A 238 2.95 -13.68 -2.99
CA ALA A 238 3.54 -12.93 -4.10
C ALA A 238 4.09 -11.58 -3.63
N GLY A 239 3.29 -10.81 -2.89
CA GLY A 239 3.69 -9.51 -2.37
C GLY A 239 4.83 -9.59 -1.36
N GLY A 240 4.84 -10.62 -0.50
CA GLY A 240 5.95 -10.86 0.42
C GLY A 240 7.25 -11.26 -0.29
N ILE A 241 7.18 -12.02 -1.39
CA ILE A 241 8.35 -12.34 -2.23
C ILE A 241 8.85 -11.05 -2.91
N VAL A 242 7.95 -10.25 -3.50
CA VAL A 242 8.31 -8.96 -4.13
C VAL A 242 8.97 -8.02 -3.11
N TYR A 243 8.44 -7.94 -1.88
CA TYR A 243 9.09 -7.19 -0.80
C TYR A 243 10.53 -7.66 -0.54
N LEU A 244 10.77 -8.97 -0.47
CA LEU A 244 12.12 -9.49 -0.24
C LEU A 244 13.07 -9.18 -1.41
N LEU A 245 12.58 -9.23 -2.65
CA LEU A 245 13.37 -8.88 -3.83
C LEU A 245 13.70 -7.39 -3.85
N ALA A 246 12.71 -6.53 -3.59
CA ALA A 246 12.90 -5.08 -3.53
C ALA A 246 13.83 -4.68 -2.38
N LYS A 247 13.65 -5.27 -1.20
CA LYS A 247 14.52 -5.01 -0.03
C LYS A 247 16.00 -5.34 -0.27
N ASN A 248 16.30 -6.26 -1.17
CA ASN A 248 17.67 -6.67 -1.54
C ASN A 248 18.13 -6.00 -2.85
N ASP A 249 17.48 -4.93 -3.28
CA ASP A 249 17.83 -4.14 -4.49
C ASP A 249 17.90 -4.98 -5.77
N ILE A 250 17.12 -6.09 -5.84
CA ILE A 250 17.04 -6.96 -7.02
C ILE A 250 16.04 -6.40 -8.04
N ILE A 251 14.97 -5.77 -7.56
CA ILE A 251 13.92 -5.13 -8.36
C ILE A 251 13.50 -3.81 -7.72
N ASP A 252 13.17 -2.84 -8.58
CA ASP A 252 12.55 -1.59 -8.16
C ASP A 252 11.02 -1.75 -8.18
N VAL A 253 10.34 -1.25 -7.17
CA VAL A 253 8.87 -1.32 -7.05
C VAL A 253 8.33 0.06 -6.73
N ASP A 254 7.35 0.49 -7.48
CA ASP A 254 6.56 1.70 -7.23
C ASP A 254 5.12 1.36 -6.80
N GLY A 255 4.36 2.34 -6.33
CA GLY A 255 2.97 2.15 -5.91
C GLY A 255 2.07 1.64 -7.04
N GLN A 256 2.28 2.11 -8.28
CA GLN A 256 1.50 1.66 -9.43
C GLN A 256 1.74 0.18 -9.73
N SER A 257 2.99 -0.27 -9.72
CA SER A 257 3.37 -1.67 -9.92
C SER A 257 2.77 -2.57 -8.84
N GLN A 258 2.72 -2.11 -7.58
CA GLN A 258 2.06 -2.83 -6.49
C GLN A 258 0.55 -2.99 -6.73
N GLY A 259 -0.14 -1.92 -7.14
CA GLY A 259 -1.57 -1.98 -7.46
C GLY A 259 -1.87 -2.98 -8.58
N ILE A 260 -1.09 -2.92 -9.68
CA ILE A 260 -1.20 -3.86 -10.81
C ILE A 260 -0.95 -5.31 -10.36
N LEU A 261 0.12 -5.55 -9.57
CA LEU A 261 0.44 -6.87 -9.01
C LEU A 261 -0.76 -7.43 -8.23
N SER A 262 -1.36 -6.62 -7.36
CA SER A 262 -2.47 -7.04 -6.51
C SER A 262 -3.68 -7.50 -7.32
N VAL A 263 -4.07 -6.73 -8.34
CA VAL A 263 -5.20 -7.05 -9.23
C VAL A 263 -4.91 -8.30 -10.07
N LEU A 264 -3.70 -8.40 -10.66
CA LEU A 264 -3.32 -9.53 -11.50
C LEU A 264 -3.25 -10.84 -10.70
N VAL A 265 -2.68 -10.82 -9.50
CA VAL A 265 -2.57 -12.04 -8.68
C VAL A 265 -3.95 -12.51 -8.23
N ILE A 266 -4.84 -11.61 -7.80
CA ILE A 266 -6.21 -11.98 -7.41
C ILE A 266 -6.95 -12.54 -8.63
N GLY A 267 -6.88 -11.88 -9.79
CA GLY A 267 -7.52 -12.33 -11.02
C GLY A 267 -7.03 -13.73 -11.42
N ALA A 268 -5.72 -13.90 -11.62
CA ALA A 268 -5.15 -15.17 -12.03
C ALA A 268 -5.46 -16.30 -11.05
N ALA A 269 -5.32 -16.07 -9.73
CA ALA A 269 -5.59 -17.09 -8.73
C ALA A 269 -7.07 -17.52 -8.71
N THR A 270 -7.99 -16.58 -8.91
CA THR A 270 -9.44 -16.89 -8.98
C THR A 270 -9.80 -17.58 -10.28
N ASP A 271 -9.19 -17.24 -11.41
CA ASP A 271 -9.42 -17.89 -12.70
C ASP A 271 -8.99 -19.36 -12.67
N TYR A 272 -7.79 -19.67 -12.13
CA TYR A 272 -7.35 -21.05 -11.93
C TYR A 272 -8.25 -21.83 -10.99
N ALA A 273 -8.73 -21.19 -9.91
CA ALA A 273 -9.64 -21.84 -8.99
C ALA A 273 -11.00 -22.12 -9.65
N LEU A 274 -11.52 -21.19 -10.46
CA LEU A 274 -12.76 -21.38 -11.26
C LEU A 274 -12.62 -22.54 -12.23
N LEU A 275 -11.53 -22.61 -12.98
CA LEU A 275 -11.25 -23.66 -13.93
C LEU A 275 -11.18 -25.03 -13.24
N LEU A 276 -10.45 -25.13 -12.12
CA LEU A 276 -10.34 -26.37 -11.35
C LEU A 276 -11.71 -26.85 -10.81
N ILE A 277 -12.51 -25.93 -10.27
CA ILE A 277 -13.82 -26.28 -9.71
C ILE A 277 -14.81 -26.63 -10.82
N ALA A 278 -14.78 -25.95 -11.96
CA ALA A 278 -15.59 -26.31 -13.12
C ALA A 278 -15.25 -27.74 -13.58
N ARG A 279 -13.97 -28.05 -13.78
CA ARG A 279 -13.52 -29.37 -14.15
C ARG A 279 -13.85 -30.44 -13.10
N TYR A 280 -13.71 -30.11 -11.82
CA TYR A 280 -14.11 -31.01 -10.73
C TYR A 280 -15.61 -31.35 -10.77
N ARG A 281 -16.48 -30.38 -11.08
CA ARG A 281 -17.93 -30.63 -11.23
C ARG A 281 -18.24 -31.58 -12.39
N GLU A 282 -17.51 -31.49 -13.49
CA GLU A 282 -17.64 -32.42 -14.62
C GLU A 282 -17.23 -33.82 -14.21
N GLU A 283 -16.07 -33.97 -13.57
CA GLU A 283 -15.54 -35.26 -13.15
C GLU A 283 -16.38 -35.93 -12.05
N LEU A 284 -17.10 -35.16 -11.23
CA LEU A 284 -18.02 -35.71 -10.22
C LEU A 284 -19.15 -36.60 -10.81
N HIS A 285 -19.50 -36.39 -12.06
CA HIS A 285 -20.49 -37.24 -12.75
C HIS A 285 -19.90 -38.55 -13.28
N LEU A 286 -18.57 -38.63 -13.39
CA LEU A 286 -17.86 -39.78 -13.98
C LEU A 286 -17.27 -40.73 -12.92
N TYR A 287 -17.02 -40.22 -11.70
CA TYR A 287 -16.36 -41.00 -10.64
C TYR A 287 -17.28 -41.14 -9.41
N GLU A 288 -17.33 -42.32 -8.82
CA GLU A 288 -18.04 -42.55 -7.56
C GLU A 288 -17.33 -41.90 -6.35
N SER A 289 -15.99 -41.82 -6.43
CA SER A 289 -15.16 -41.22 -5.39
C SER A 289 -14.87 -39.74 -5.66
N ARG A 290 -15.19 -38.87 -4.70
CA ARG A 290 -14.86 -37.45 -4.76
C ARG A 290 -13.36 -37.14 -4.87
N PHE A 291 -12.53 -38.04 -4.31
CA PHE A 291 -11.07 -37.95 -4.38
C PHE A 291 -10.54 -38.27 -5.78
N ASP A 292 -11.12 -39.30 -6.44
CA ASP A 292 -10.71 -39.66 -7.79
C ASP A 292 -11.18 -38.60 -8.80
N ALA A 293 -12.39 -38.07 -8.64
CA ALA A 293 -12.89 -36.92 -9.42
C ALA A 293 -11.96 -35.70 -9.29
N MET A 294 -11.52 -35.35 -8.06
CA MET A 294 -10.60 -34.25 -7.86
C MET A 294 -9.23 -34.50 -8.48
N ARG A 295 -8.72 -35.75 -8.40
CA ARG A 295 -7.45 -36.10 -9.03
C ARG A 295 -7.51 -35.99 -10.55
N ALA A 296 -8.62 -36.44 -11.16
CA ALA A 296 -8.86 -36.32 -12.58
C ALA A 296 -8.97 -34.87 -13.02
N ALA A 297 -9.74 -34.04 -12.27
CA ALA A 297 -9.86 -32.63 -12.51
C ALA A 297 -8.51 -31.90 -12.45
N TYR A 298 -7.71 -32.15 -11.42
CA TYR A 298 -6.38 -31.57 -11.26
C TYR A 298 -5.47 -31.91 -12.45
N LYS A 299 -5.47 -33.18 -12.88
CA LYS A 299 -4.70 -33.61 -14.04
C LYS A 299 -5.14 -32.95 -15.33
N GLY A 300 -6.47 -32.80 -15.55
CA GLY A 300 -7.00 -32.17 -16.75
C GLY A 300 -6.87 -30.64 -16.80
N VAL A 301 -6.57 -29.97 -15.68
CA VAL A 301 -6.27 -28.52 -15.66
C VAL A 301 -4.78 -28.26 -15.91
N TRP A 302 -3.91 -29.23 -15.63
CA TRP A 302 -2.45 -29.08 -15.79
C TRP A 302 -1.96 -29.43 -17.20
N GLU A 303 -2.72 -30.22 -17.96
CA GLU A 303 -2.48 -30.53 -19.37
C GLU A 303 -3.07 -29.45 -20.30
#